data_440351d0eee45cce954d8f9cdeb86ad2
#
_entry.id   440351d0eee45cce954d8f9cdeb86ad2
#
_cell.length_a   1.000
_cell.length_b   1.000
_cell.length_c   1.000
_cell.angle_alpha   90.00
_cell.angle_beta   90.00
_cell.angle_gamma   90.00
#
_symmetry.space_group_name_H-M   'P 1'
#
loop_
_entity.id
_entity.type
_entity.pdbx_description
1 polymer ?
#
loop_
_entity_poly.entity_id
_entity_poly.type
_entity_poly.pdbx_seq_one_letter_code
_entity_poly.pdbx_strand_id
1 'polypeptide(L)'
;MKFIFIGDSLRQENDSSTYPQEGWPRERKGFYPEIDRVNLAKNGRSTKSFLDEGRFQEALHLAKEGDLCFISFGHNDEKKEDPSRYTDPYGSYEDNLIYRINERKKKGVSSILLTSITRLKYDEDSLLLRTHKEYPKARKKVALLEKIPLIDLEERTYQFLRKSTFEENKKYYRILEKNQYPNYPEGKDDHTHLTKTGATWIASRVADKLKNTI
;
A
#
# COMPACT_ATOMS: atom_id res chain seq x y z
N MET A 1 -5.43 -1.93 -21.91
CA MET A 1 -5.26 -1.38 -20.55
C MET A 1 -4.69 -2.45 -19.66
N LYS A 2 -3.64 -2.13 -18.92
CA LYS A 2 -2.99 -2.99 -17.94
C LYS A 2 -2.97 -2.26 -16.59
N PHE A 3 -3.03 -3.01 -15.49
CA PHE A 3 -2.86 -2.47 -14.15
C PHE A 3 -1.41 -2.63 -13.70
N ILE A 4 -0.79 -1.52 -13.29
CA ILE A 4 0.59 -1.48 -12.80
C ILE A 4 0.56 -1.10 -11.32
N PHE A 5 1.18 -1.91 -10.46
CA PHE A 5 1.26 -1.65 -9.03
C PHE A 5 2.68 -1.29 -8.66
N ILE A 6 2.85 -0.13 -8.01
CA ILE A 6 4.10 0.26 -7.37
C ILE A 6 3.84 0.63 -5.91
N GLY A 7 4.77 0.27 -5.05
CA GLY A 7 4.61 0.49 -3.62
C GLY A 7 5.54 -0.35 -2.76
N ASP A 8 5.14 -0.46 -1.52
CA ASP A 8 5.86 -1.16 -0.45
C ASP A 8 5.39 -2.62 -0.26
N SER A 9 5.73 -3.21 0.90
CA SER A 9 5.45 -4.60 1.26
C SER A 9 3.97 -4.99 1.26
N LEU A 10 3.07 -4.05 1.46
CA LEU A 10 1.62 -4.34 1.48
C LEU A 10 1.05 -4.64 0.09
N ARG A 11 1.86 -4.42 -0.94
CA ARG A 11 1.50 -4.69 -2.34
C ARG A 11 2.37 -5.72 -3.01
N GLN A 12 3.52 -6.05 -2.44
CA GLN A 12 4.41 -7.06 -3.00
C GLN A 12 3.69 -8.40 -3.10
N GLU A 13 3.79 -9.05 -4.24
CA GLU A 13 3.44 -10.47 -4.36
C GLU A 13 4.51 -11.28 -3.63
N ASN A 14 4.10 -11.97 -2.59
CA ASN A 14 4.97 -12.79 -1.76
C ASN A 14 4.89 -14.24 -2.22
N ASP A 15 5.98 -14.99 -2.04
CA ASP A 15 6.04 -16.41 -2.28
C ASP A 15 5.62 -17.23 -1.04
N SER A 16 5.67 -18.56 -1.15
CA SER A 16 5.27 -19.46 -0.08
C SER A 16 6.14 -19.36 1.18
N SER A 17 7.37 -18.84 1.07
CA SER A 17 8.31 -18.74 2.19
C SER A 17 7.87 -17.72 3.25
N THR A 18 7.02 -16.76 2.87
CA THR A 18 6.51 -15.73 3.77
C THR A 18 5.04 -15.92 4.14
N TYR A 19 4.39 -17.03 3.67
CA TYR A 19 3.00 -17.31 4.01
C TYR A 19 2.80 -17.38 5.54
N PRO A 20 1.78 -16.72 6.13
CA PRO A 20 0.58 -16.16 5.52
C PRO A 20 0.67 -14.68 5.09
N GLN A 21 1.88 -14.06 5.04
CA GLN A 21 2.00 -12.69 4.56
C GLN A 21 1.59 -12.61 3.08
N GLU A 22 0.68 -11.68 2.77
CA GLU A 22 0.20 -11.48 1.41
C GLU A 22 0.03 -10.00 1.06
N GLY A 23 0.42 -9.63 -0.15
CA GLY A 23 0.12 -8.30 -0.72
C GLY A 23 -1.25 -8.29 -1.37
N TRP A 24 -2.05 -7.30 -1.06
CA TRP A 24 -3.45 -7.25 -1.50
C TRP A 24 -3.65 -7.27 -3.05
N PRO A 25 -2.74 -6.82 -3.95
CA PRO A 25 -2.97 -6.90 -5.38
C PRO A 25 -3.08 -8.34 -5.89
N ARG A 26 -2.47 -9.31 -5.21
CA ARG A 26 -2.58 -10.71 -5.57
C ARG A 26 -4.03 -11.21 -5.45
N GLU A 27 -4.71 -10.83 -4.37
CA GLU A 27 -6.09 -11.24 -4.10
C GLU A 27 -7.11 -10.58 -5.05
N ARG A 28 -6.72 -9.50 -5.72
CA ARG A 28 -7.58 -8.76 -6.65
C ARG A 28 -7.95 -9.55 -7.92
N LYS A 29 -7.26 -10.63 -8.24
CA LYS A 29 -7.52 -11.45 -9.42
C LYS A 29 -9.01 -11.85 -9.56
N GLY A 30 -9.70 -12.03 -8.45
CA GLY A 30 -11.14 -12.33 -8.44
C GLY A 30 -12.05 -11.15 -8.80
N PHE A 31 -11.55 -9.89 -8.79
CA PHE A 31 -12.35 -8.69 -9.05
C PHE A 31 -12.20 -8.15 -10.48
N TYR A 32 -11.04 -8.37 -11.10
CA TYR A 32 -10.73 -7.94 -12.47
C TYR A 32 -9.87 -9.01 -13.16
N PRO A 33 -10.39 -10.22 -13.37
CA PRO A 33 -9.61 -11.32 -13.91
C PRO A 33 -9.14 -11.08 -15.34
N GLU A 34 -9.89 -10.29 -16.11
CA GLU A 34 -9.65 -9.99 -17.53
C GLU A 34 -8.57 -8.91 -17.75
N ILE A 35 -8.15 -8.21 -16.70
CA ILE A 35 -7.16 -7.13 -16.82
C ILE A 35 -5.77 -7.65 -16.48
N ASP A 36 -4.86 -7.58 -17.45
CA ASP A 36 -3.44 -7.84 -17.23
C ASP A 36 -2.87 -6.94 -16.14
N ARG A 37 -1.92 -7.49 -15.38
CA ARG A 37 -1.29 -6.76 -14.29
C ARG A 37 0.21 -7.00 -14.21
N VAL A 38 0.92 -5.95 -13.81
CA VAL A 38 2.33 -6.00 -13.46
C VAL A 38 2.49 -5.43 -12.06
N ASN A 39 3.09 -6.19 -11.17
CA ASN A 39 3.35 -5.77 -9.81
C ASN A 39 4.85 -5.61 -9.57
N LEU A 40 5.28 -4.37 -9.41
CA LEU A 40 6.68 -3.98 -9.16
C LEU A 40 6.90 -3.51 -7.72
N ALA A 41 5.88 -3.63 -6.87
CA ALA A 41 5.99 -3.30 -5.46
C ALA A 41 7.05 -4.17 -4.77
N LYS A 42 7.78 -3.60 -3.83
CA LYS A 42 8.89 -4.28 -3.14
C LYS A 42 8.90 -3.98 -1.65
N ASN A 43 9.11 -5.03 -0.85
CA ASN A 43 9.23 -4.94 0.61
C ASN A 43 10.26 -3.86 1.01
N GLY A 44 9.92 -3.04 2.01
CA GLY A 44 10.82 -2.07 2.60
C GLY A 44 11.05 -0.79 1.78
N ARG A 45 10.40 -0.62 0.61
CA ARG A 45 10.65 0.57 -0.24
C ARG A 45 9.78 1.73 0.15
N SER A 46 10.41 2.89 0.19
CA SER A 46 9.79 4.21 0.30
C SER A 46 9.68 4.86 -1.08
N THR A 47 9.09 6.06 -1.16
CA THR A 47 9.13 6.85 -2.39
C THR A 47 10.56 7.15 -2.81
N LYS A 48 11.49 7.41 -1.87
CA LYS A 48 12.89 7.67 -2.14
C LYS A 48 13.60 6.41 -2.66
N SER A 49 13.67 5.35 -1.86
CA SER A 49 14.45 4.15 -2.20
C SER A 49 13.95 3.45 -3.47
N PHE A 50 12.66 3.55 -3.78
CA PHE A 50 12.10 3.04 -5.03
C PHE A 50 12.61 3.81 -6.27
N LEU A 51 12.92 5.11 -6.14
CA LEU A 51 13.60 5.90 -7.19
C LEU A 51 15.09 5.55 -7.29
N ASP A 52 15.77 5.55 -6.15
CA ASP A 52 17.20 5.35 -6.07
C ASP A 52 17.64 3.99 -6.65
N GLU A 53 16.78 2.97 -6.53
CA GLU A 53 16.98 1.62 -7.07
C GLU A 53 16.57 1.47 -8.56
N GLY A 54 16.16 2.53 -9.24
CA GLY A 54 15.74 2.47 -10.65
C GLY A 54 14.40 1.76 -10.90
N ARG A 55 13.68 1.35 -9.85
CA ARG A 55 12.40 0.61 -9.98
C ARG A 55 11.28 1.43 -10.60
N PHE A 56 11.33 2.74 -10.42
CA PHE A 56 10.39 3.61 -11.07
C PHE A 56 10.60 3.66 -12.58
N GLN A 57 11.84 3.70 -13.03
CA GLN A 57 12.21 3.68 -14.46
C GLN A 57 11.79 2.36 -15.11
N GLU A 58 11.94 1.24 -14.41
CA GLU A 58 11.42 -0.06 -14.84
C GLU A 58 9.90 -0.02 -15.01
N ALA A 59 9.17 0.49 -14.00
CA ALA A 59 7.71 0.64 -14.06
C ALA A 59 7.28 1.55 -15.21
N LEU A 60 8.02 2.64 -15.44
CA LEU A 60 7.74 3.56 -16.53
C LEU A 60 8.03 2.94 -17.89
N HIS A 61 9.10 2.13 -18.01
CA HIS A 61 9.44 1.41 -19.24
C HIS A 61 8.34 0.43 -19.67
N LEU A 62 7.80 -0.33 -18.72
CA LEU A 62 6.75 -1.34 -18.94
C LEU A 62 5.36 -0.73 -19.20
N ALA A 63 5.16 0.53 -18.84
CA ALA A 63 3.89 1.21 -18.99
C ALA A 63 3.66 1.68 -20.42
N LYS A 64 2.41 1.58 -20.89
CA LYS A 64 1.95 2.06 -22.21
C LYS A 64 0.79 3.01 -22.05
N GLU A 65 0.54 3.82 -23.06
CA GLU A 65 -0.65 4.67 -23.12
C GLU A 65 -1.94 3.87 -22.84
N GLY A 66 -2.83 4.45 -22.05
CA GLY A 66 -4.07 3.84 -21.61
C GLY A 66 -3.93 2.88 -20.42
N ASP A 67 -2.72 2.61 -19.90
CA ASP A 67 -2.52 1.82 -18.69
C ASP A 67 -2.87 2.63 -17.42
N LEU A 68 -3.18 1.92 -16.32
CA LEU A 68 -3.53 2.50 -15.04
C LEU A 68 -2.52 2.09 -13.96
N CYS A 69 -1.89 3.07 -13.33
CA CYS A 69 -0.91 2.83 -12.28
C CYS A 69 -1.44 3.14 -10.87
N PHE A 70 -1.33 2.18 -9.97
CA PHE A 70 -1.64 2.28 -8.55
C PHE A 70 -0.37 2.58 -7.76
N ILE A 71 -0.34 3.75 -7.11
CA ILE A 71 0.83 4.24 -6.37
C ILE A 71 0.53 4.22 -4.88
N SER A 72 1.30 3.46 -4.10
CA SER A 72 1.10 3.45 -2.66
C SER A 72 2.38 3.14 -1.89
N PHE A 73 2.86 4.16 -1.21
CA PHE A 73 4.01 4.18 -0.31
C PHE A 73 3.60 4.79 1.04
N GLY A 74 4.53 5.02 1.94
CA GLY A 74 4.34 5.74 3.19
C GLY A 74 4.86 5.00 4.42
N HIS A 75 4.63 3.67 4.55
CA HIS A 75 5.08 2.90 5.71
C HIS A 75 6.59 2.93 5.94
N ASN A 76 7.36 3.14 4.88
CA ASN A 76 8.82 3.23 4.97
C ASN A 76 9.31 4.69 4.88
N ASP A 77 8.55 5.56 4.25
CA ASP A 77 8.86 6.98 4.15
C ASP A 77 8.92 7.68 5.51
N GLU A 78 8.13 7.21 6.47
CA GLU A 78 8.04 7.77 7.83
C GLU A 78 9.15 7.32 8.79
N LYS A 79 10.10 6.49 8.36
CA LYS A 79 11.19 5.94 9.17
C LYS A 79 12.34 6.94 9.30
N LYS A 80 12.21 7.90 10.21
CA LYS A 80 13.22 8.96 10.42
C LYS A 80 14.61 8.44 10.77
N GLU A 81 14.66 7.28 11.40
CA GLU A 81 15.90 6.58 11.78
C GLU A 81 16.65 5.95 10.60
N ASP A 82 16.02 5.90 9.42
CA ASP A 82 16.62 5.31 8.21
C ASP A 82 16.66 6.33 7.06
N PRO A 83 17.77 7.08 6.91
CA PRO A 83 17.92 8.10 5.87
C PRO A 83 17.80 7.56 4.43
N SER A 84 18.02 6.26 4.23
CA SER A 84 17.88 5.63 2.91
C SER A 84 16.41 5.54 2.46
N ARG A 85 15.48 5.61 3.40
CA ARG A 85 14.03 5.48 3.14
C ARG A 85 13.25 6.72 3.53
N TYR A 86 13.72 7.44 4.55
CA TYR A 86 13.00 8.60 5.07
C TYR A 86 12.80 9.68 4.01
N THR A 87 11.60 10.26 4.02
CA THR A 87 11.25 11.46 3.25
C THR A 87 10.44 12.40 4.12
N ASP A 88 10.64 13.71 3.98
CA ASP A 88 9.78 14.69 4.64
C ASP A 88 8.38 14.68 4.00
N PRO A 89 7.28 14.61 4.78
CA PRO A 89 5.94 14.46 4.24
C PRO A 89 5.50 15.61 3.32
N TYR A 90 5.88 16.85 3.62
CA TYR A 90 5.52 18.05 2.83
C TYR A 90 6.67 18.58 1.95
N GLY A 91 7.76 17.84 1.85
CA GLY A 91 8.90 18.08 0.97
C GLY A 91 9.11 16.89 0.05
N SER A 92 10.22 16.17 0.23
CA SER A 92 10.65 15.10 -0.67
C SER A 92 9.62 13.98 -0.90
N TYR A 93 8.70 13.74 0.02
CA TYR A 93 7.61 12.78 -0.22
C TYR A 93 6.62 13.28 -1.28
N GLU A 94 6.15 14.53 -1.15
CA GLU A 94 5.28 15.16 -2.16
C GLU A 94 5.99 15.22 -3.52
N ASP A 95 7.23 15.71 -3.53
CA ASP A 95 8.04 15.85 -4.74
C ASP A 95 8.20 14.52 -5.49
N ASN A 96 8.51 13.47 -4.76
CA ASN A 96 8.65 12.12 -5.30
C ASN A 96 7.34 11.56 -5.89
N LEU A 97 6.20 11.88 -5.29
CA LEU A 97 4.88 11.49 -5.82
C LEU A 97 4.54 12.29 -7.09
N ILE A 98 4.71 13.61 -7.04
CA ILE A 98 4.45 14.51 -8.17
C ILE A 98 5.32 14.13 -9.38
N TYR A 99 6.60 13.90 -9.16
CA TYR A 99 7.51 13.44 -10.22
C TYR A 99 6.98 12.18 -10.92
N ARG A 100 6.58 11.15 -10.14
CA ARG A 100 6.04 9.90 -10.70
C ARG A 100 4.75 10.09 -11.50
N ILE A 101 3.88 10.94 -11.00
CA ILE A 101 2.61 11.22 -11.65
C ILE A 101 2.88 11.91 -13.00
N ASN A 102 3.74 12.93 -13.01
CA ASN A 102 4.03 13.71 -14.19
C ASN A 102 4.75 12.91 -15.28
N GLU A 103 5.73 12.09 -14.92
CA GLU A 103 6.40 11.21 -15.88
C GLU A 103 5.44 10.19 -16.54
N ARG A 104 4.44 9.71 -15.79
CA ARG A 104 3.39 8.85 -16.37
C ARG A 104 2.41 9.60 -17.24
N LYS A 105 1.99 10.80 -16.84
CA LYS A 105 1.13 11.67 -17.67
C LYS A 105 1.75 11.90 -19.05
N LYS A 106 3.08 12.11 -19.12
CA LYS A 106 3.81 12.27 -20.40
C LYS A 106 3.70 11.04 -21.31
N LYS A 107 3.49 9.85 -20.74
CA LYS A 107 3.30 8.58 -21.46
C LYS A 107 1.83 8.20 -21.68
N GLY A 108 0.88 9.06 -21.36
CA GLY A 108 -0.55 8.74 -21.46
C GLY A 108 -1.03 7.68 -20.45
N VAL A 109 -0.29 7.50 -19.33
CA VAL A 109 -0.62 6.53 -18.27
C VAL A 109 -1.34 7.24 -17.12
N SER A 110 -2.52 6.76 -16.79
CA SER A 110 -3.30 7.26 -15.67
C SER A 110 -2.73 6.79 -14.32
N SER A 111 -2.88 7.60 -13.28
CA SER A 111 -2.42 7.28 -11.93
C SER A 111 -3.56 7.35 -10.92
N ILE A 112 -3.56 6.42 -9.96
CA ILE A 112 -4.40 6.46 -8.76
C ILE A 112 -3.47 6.43 -7.54
N LEU A 113 -3.63 7.37 -6.61
CA LEU A 113 -2.96 7.32 -5.32
C LEU A 113 -3.78 6.52 -4.32
N LEU A 114 -3.10 5.74 -3.48
CA LEU A 114 -3.71 5.04 -2.35
C LEU A 114 -2.97 5.41 -1.07
N THR A 115 -3.68 5.87 -0.03
CA THR A 115 -3.06 6.08 1.28
C THR A 115 -2.60 4.76 1.89
N SER A 116 -1.73 4.82 2.89
CA SER A 116 -1.32 3.65 3.66
C SER A 116 -2.52 3.07 4.40
N ILE A 117 -2.56 1.77 4.63
CA ILE A 117 -3.56 1.17 5.51
C ILE A 117 -3.21 1.47 6.98
N THR A 118 -4.21 1.55 7.85
CA THR A 118 -4.02 1.68 9.30
C THR A 118 -3.23 0.49 9.83
N ARG A 119 -2.23 0.73 10.70
CA ARG A 119 -1.63 -0.33 11.51
C ARG A 119 -2.55 -0.71 12.66
N LEU A 120 -2.53 -1.97 13.06
CA LEU A 120 -3.33 -2.44 14.20
C LEU A 120 -2.63 -2.12 15.53
N LYS A 121 -2.55 -0.84 15.87
CA LYS A 121 -1.95 -0.35 17.11
C LYS A 121 -2.97 0.40 17.93
N TYR A 122 -3.02 0.07 19.22
CA TYR A 122 -3.91 0.67 20.19
C TYR A 122 -3.09 1.38 21.27
N ASP A 123 -3.68 2.38 21.92
CA ASP A 123 -3.14 3.00 23.12
C ASP A 123 -3.54 2.22 24.39
N GLU A 124 -3.20 2.78 25.55
CA GLU A 124 -3.50 2.19 26.88
C GLU A 124 -5.00 2.11 27.16
N ASP A 125 -5.81 2.98 26.56
CA ASP A 125 -7.26 3.02 26.66
C ASP A 125 -7.96 2.11 25.62
N SER A 126 -7.19 1.27 24.92
CA SER A 126 -7.69 0.40 23.84
C SER A 126 -8.31 1.16 22.66
N LEU A 127 -7.88 2.39 22.40
CA LEU A 127 -8.28 3.17 21.24
C LEU A 127 -7.31 2.95 20.08
N LEU A 128 -7.84 2.66 18.89
CA LEU A 128 -7.05 2.47 17.69
C LEU A 128 -6.32 3.75 17.30
N LEU A 129 -5.01 3.68 17.10
CA LEU A 129 -4.16 4.82 16.80
C LEU A 129 -4.06 5.11 15.30
N ARG A 130 -3.98 6.38 14.92
CA ARG A 130 -3.56 6.85 13.60
C ARG A 130 -2.04 7.02 13.58
N THR A 131 -1.33 6.04 13.03
CA THR A 131 0.13 5.95 13.13
C THR A 131 0.90 6.63 12.00
N HIS A 132 0.22 7.00 10.90
CA HIS A 132 0.88 7.54 9.69
C HIS A 132 1.09 9.06 9.70
N LYS A 133 0.78 9.73 10.83
CA LYS A 133 1.05 11.17 11.02
C LYS A 133 0.57 12.01 9.83
N GLU A 134 1.47 12.76 9.19
CA GLU A 134 1.16 13.71 8.11
C GLU A 134 1.16 13.09 6.70
N TYR A 135 1.67 11.87 6.51
CA TYR A 135 1.78 11.27 5.17
C TYR A 135 0.45 11.07 4.43
N PRO A 136 -0.66 10.66 5.08
CA PRO A 136 -1.96 10.61 4.42
C PRO A 136 -2.44 11.97 3.97
N LYS A 137 -2.22 13.04 4.78
CA LYS A 137 -2.60 14.41 4.44
C LYS A 137 -1.80 14.93 3.25
N ALA A 138 -0.46 14.75 3.27
CA ALA A 138 0.42 15.12 2.18
C ALA A 138 -0.01 14.45 0.86
N ARG A 139 -0.33 13.15 0.90
CA ARG A 139 -0.82 12.43 -0.28
C ARG A 139 -2.16 12.95 -0.81
N LYS A 140 -3.10 13.26 0.10
CA LYS A 140 -4.40 13.87 -0.29
C LYS A 140 -4.18 15.21 -0.98
N LYS A 141 -3.25 16.03 -0.47
CA LYS A 141 -2.84 17.30 -1.09
C LYS A 141 -2.29 17.09 -2.50
N VAL A 142 -1.37 16.13 -2.69
CA VAL A 142 -0.82 15.81 -4.01
C VAL A 142 -1.92 15.34 -4.97
N ALA A 143 -2.83 14.46 -4.53
CA ALA A 143 -3.94 14.01 -5.38
C ALA A 143 -4.81 15.15 -5.87
N LEU A 144 -5.11 16.11 -4.98
CA LEU A 144 -5.90 17.31 -5.30
C LEU A 144 -5.15 18.23 -6.29
N LEU A 145 -3.88 18.51 -6.02
CA LEU A 145 -3.04 19.37 -6.88
C LEU A 145 -2.88 18.79 -8.29
N GLU A 146 -2.61 17.51 -8.37
CA GLU A 146 -2.39 16.80 -9.63
C GLU A 146 -3.71 16.38 -10.33
N LYS A 147 -4.86 16.63 -9.70
CA LYS A 147 -6.21 16.28 -10.19
C LYS A 147 -6.32 14.81 -10.59
N ILE A 148 -5.81 13.93 -9.75
CA ILE A 148 -5.88 12.46 -9.96
C ILE A 148 -6.72 11.79 -8.86
N PRO A 149 -7.32 10.63 -9.16
CA PRO A 149 -8.09 9.88 -8.18
C PRO A 149 -7.25 9.47 -6.96
N LEU A 150 -7.90 9.48 -5.79
CA LEU A 150 -7.36 8.97 -4.53
C LEU A 150 -8.29 7.92 -3.93
N ILE A 151 -7.71 6.80 -3.50
CA ILE A 151 -8.36 5.83 -2.63
C ILE A 151 -7.80 5.99 -1.22
N ASP A 152 -8.60 6.57 -0.32
CA ASP A 152 -8.20 6.77 1.07
C ASP A 152 -8.35 5.47 1.88
N LEU A 153 -7.34 4.60 1.78
CA LEU A 153 -7.32 3.34 2.52
C LEU A 153 -7.11 3.55 4.02
N GLU A 154 -6.35 4.58 4.41
CA GLU A 154 -6.13 4.86 5.83
C GLU A 154 -7.45 5.15 6.54
N GLU A 155 -8.25 6.05 6.01
CA GLU A 155 -9.56 6.38 6.59
C GLU A 155 -10.51 5.18 6.56
N ARG A 156 -10.58 4.46 5.45
CA ARG A 156 -11.46 3.29 5.30
C ARG A 156 -11.13 2.16 6.26
N THR A 157 -9.84 1.86 6.41
CA THR A 157 -9.39 0.81 7.31
C THR A 157 -9.53 1.23 8.76
N TYR A 158 -9.22 2.49 9.10
CA TYR A 158 -9.43 3.02 10.43
C TYR A 158 -10.89 2.95 10.87
N GLN A 159 -11.81 3.44 10.03
CA GLN A 159 -13.25 3.42 10.35
C GLN A 159 -13.84 2.02 10.46
N PHE A 160 -13.26 1.04 9.80
CA PHE A 160 -13.67 -0.35 9.94
C PHE A 160 -13.12 -0.97 11.23
N LEU A 161 -11.81 -0.87 11.46
CA LEU A 161 -11.12 -1.52 12.57
C LEU A 161 -11.54 -0.96 13.95
N ARG A 162 -11.82 0.34 14.04
CA ARG A 162 -12.24 0.98 15.30
C ARG A 162 -13.59 0.50 15.84
N LYS A 163 -14.36 -0.22 15.04
CA LYS A 163 -15.69 -0.74 15.42
C LYS A 163 -15.63 -2.11 16.10
N SER A 164 -14.45 -2.70 16.17
CA SER A 164 -14.22 -4.04 16.68
C SER A 164 -13.00 -4.03 17.62
N THR A 165 -12.86 -5.08 18.40
CA THR A 165 -11.76 -5.26 19.34
C THR A 165 -10.46 -5.63 18.64
N PHE A 166 -9.33 -5.56 19.37
CA PHE A 166 -8.05 -6.07 18.89
C PHE A 166 -8.15 -7.55 18.49
N GLU A 167 -8.76 -8.39 19.34
CA GLU A 167 -8.91 -9.83 19.11
C GLU A 167 -9.66 -10.17 17.81
N GLU A 168 -10.72 -9.41 17.50
CA GLU A 168 -11.48 -9.59 16.27
C GLU A 168 -10.69 -9.13 15.04
N ASN A 169 -9.82 -8.12 15.19
CA ASN A 169 -9.09 -7.49 14.10
C ASN A 169 -7.74 -8.17 13.81
N LYS A 170 -7.12 -8.89 14.77
CA LYS A 170 -5.79 -9.50 14.62
C LYS A 170 -5.71 -10.45 13.42
N LYS A 171 -6.80 -11.09 13.02
CA LYS A 171 -6.88 -12.00 11.86
C LYS A 171 -6.51 -11.34 10.52
N TYR A 172 -6.61 -10.02 10.41
CA TYR A 172 -6.24 -9.29 9.20
C TYR A 172 -4.74 -9.01 9.11
N TYR A 173 -4.03 -9.06 10.24
CA TYR A 173 -2.62 -8.72 10.35
C TYR A 173 -1.79 -9.97 10.69
N ARG A 174 -0.48 -9.88 10.46
CA ARG A 174 0.42 -11.00 10.73
C ARG A 174 0.75 -11.12 12.22
N ILE A 175 -0.29 -11.23 13.03
CA ILE A 175 -0.23 -11.55 14.45
C ILE A 175 -0.56 -13.04 14.58
N LEU A 176 0.49 -13.84 14.74
CA LEU A 176 0.44 -15.30 14.61
C LEU A 176 0.84 -15.95 15.93
N GLU A 177 0.08 -16.96 16.30
CA GLU A 177 0.39 -17.79 17.48
C GLU A 177 1.58 -18.73 17.19
N LYS A 178 2.25 -19.16 18.23
CA LYS A 178 3.32 -20.17 18.15
C LYS A 178 2.80 -21.45 17.49
N ASN A 179 3.59 -22.00 16.57
CA ASN A 179 3.27 -23.20 15.79
C ASN A 179 2.03 -23.11 14.88
N GLN A 180 1.47 -21.91 14.67
CA GLN A 180 0.30 -21.73 13.79
C GLN A 180 0.66 -21.89 12.31
N TYR A 181 1.87 -21.48 11.93
CA TYR A 181 2.36 -21.55 10.54
C TYR A 181 3.80 -22.08 10.50
N PRO A 182 4.14 -22.99 9.57
CA PRO A 182 5.50 -23.54 9.46
C PRO A 182 6.59 -22.49 9.29
N ASN A 183 6.30 -21.38 8.57
CA ASN A 183 7.26 -20.31 8.34
C ASN A 183 7.49 -19.43 9.58
N TYR A 184 6.67 -19.56 10.60
CA TYR A 184 6.71 -18.76 11.83
C TYR A 184 6.50 -19.65 13.07
N PRO A 185 7.42 -20.61 13.35
CA PRO A 185 7.25 -21.56 14.44
C PRO A 185 7.16 -20.88 15.81
N GLU A 186 7.83 -19.75 16.01
CA GLU A 186 7.76 -18.95 17.24
C GLU A 186 6.60 -17.95 17.26
N GLY A 187 5.70 -18.00 16.25
CA GLY A 187 4.67 -16.98 16.05
C GLY A 187 5.22 -15.70 15.46
N LYS A 188 4.39 -14.67 15.37
CA LYS A 188 4.80 -13.34 14.89
C LYS A 188 3.89 -12.26 15.44
N ASP A 189 4.46 -11.20 15.97
CA ASP A 189 3.74 -10.01 16.40
C ASP A 189 3.99 -8.86 15.42
N ASP A 190 3.16 -8.78 14.37
CA ASP A 190 3.33 -7.81 13.28
C ASP A 190 2.01 -7.11 12.95
N HIS A 191 1.88 -5.91 13.44
CA HIS A 191 0.70 -5.07 13.34
C HIS A 191 0.58 -4.30 12.01
N THR A 192 1.46 -4.58 11.05
CA THR A 192 1.54 -3.83 9.77
C THR A 192 1.23 -4.71 8.57
N HIS A 193 1.91 -5.87 8.45
CA HIS A 193 1.73 -6.73 7.30
C HIS A 193 0.46 -7.56 7.39
N LEU A 194 -0.15 -7.79 6.23
CA LEU A 194 -1.43 -8.49 6.13
C LEU A 194 -1.23 -10.00 6.05
N THR A 195 -2.18 -10.73 6.63
CA THR A 195 -2.47 -12.11 6.27
C THR A 195 -3.23 -12.16 4.93
N LYS A 196 -3.44 -13.36 4.38
CA LYS A 196 -4.32 -13.55 3.21
C LYS A 196 -5.73 -12.97 3.46
N THR A 197 -6.29 -13.17 4.65
CA THR A 197 -7.59 -12.59 5.04
C THR A 197 -7.58 -11.07 4.96
N GLY A 198 -6.53 -10.45 5.50
CA GLY A 198 -6.34 -8.99 5.42
C GLY A 198 -6.16 -8.51 3.98
N ALA A 199 -5.36 -9.20 3.19
CA ALA A 199 -5.13 -8.88 1.78
C ALA A 199 -6.43 -8.94 0.96
N THR A 200 -7.24 -9.98 1.13
CA THR A 200 -8.56 -10.12 0.47
C THR A 200 -9.49 -8.98 0.89
N TRP A 201 -9.52 -8.66 2.19
CA TRP A 201 -10.32 -7.54 2.70
C TRP A 201 -9.92 -6.20 2.08
N ILE A 202 -8.63 -5.87 2.00
CA ILE A 202 -8.15 -4.64 1.35
C ILE A 202 -8.47 -4.65 -0.14
N ALA A 203 -8.25 -5.77 -0.83
CA ALA A 203 -8.56 -5.88 -2.26
C ALA A 203 -10.03 -5.56 -2.55
N SER A 204 -10.97 -6.06 -1.73
CA SER A 204 -12.40 -5.73 -1.88
C SER A 204 -12.66 -4.23 -1.73
N ARG A 205 -12.02 -3.55 -0.75
CA ARG A 205 -12.18 -2.09 -0.55
C ARG A 205 -11.66 -1.27 -1.72
N VAL A 206 -10.57 -1.72 -2.34
CA VAL A 206 -10.04 -1.09 -3.57
C VAL A 206 -10.97 -1.33 -4.75
N ALA A 207 -11.43 -2.56 -4.95
CA ALA A 207 -12.33 -2.90 -6.05
C ALA A 207 -13.64 -2.13 -6.00
N ASP A 208 -14.28 -2.03 -4.82
CA ASP A 208 -15.52 -1.27 -4.62
C ASP A 208 -15.36 0.21 -5.01
N LYS A 209 -14.19 0.79 -4.74
CA LYS A 209 -13.95 2.19 -5.11
C LYS A 209 -13.64 2.35 -6.60
N LEU A 210 -12.94 1.40 -7.21
CA LEU A 210 -12.63 1.44 -8.64
C LEU A 210 -13.88 1.43 -9.52
N LYS A 211 -14.92 0.66 -9.18
CA LYS A 211 -16.19 0.63 -9.92
C LYS A 211 -16.83 2.01 -10.12
N ASN A 212 -16.47 2.98 -9.27
CA ASN A 212 -16.97 4.35 -9.33
C ASN A 212 -15.92 5.35 -9.84
N THR A 213 -14.77 4.87 -10.32
CA THR A 213 -13.62 5.73 -10.68
C THR A 213 -13.17 5.50 -12.13
N ILE A 214 -13.42 4.31 -12.67
CA ILE A 214 -13.09 3.89 -14.05
C ILE A 214 -14.33 3.40 -14.77
#